data_c97fc4d0dbc96eabbc5eb1846a4dfa51
#
_entry.id   c97fc4d0dbc96eabbc5eb1846a4dfa51
#
_cell.length_a   1.000
_cell.length_b   1.000
_cell.length_c   1.000
_cell.angle_alpha   90.00
_cell.angle_beta   90.00
_cell.angle_gamma   90.00
#
_symmetry.space_group_name_H-M   'P 1'
#
loop_
_entity.id
_entity.type
_entity.pdbx_description
1 polymer ?
#
loop_
_entity_poly.entity_id
_entity_poly.type
_entity_poly.pdbx_seq_one_letter_code
_entity_poly.pdbx_strand_id
1 'polypeptide(L)'
;CMFGNIKIEDGTGFVEANGIVGSGREKVHFEVVTENTSPLGAYGADTANLEKIFTIDSISTGRKSPKFTEYDIGIVSPYLIKNNKTKISRSFKMGETASDIAEYIGINVLEFEDGAPHWARFDVSPTLHEKAIVVPNWNPFQVLNFLAKNSVSKNGESNYLFFENNDSKLGMHLSNRKFDGEF
;
A
#
# COMPACT_ATOMS: atom_id res chain seq x y z
N CYS A 1 -3.58 -2.30 3.20
CA CYS A 1 -3.63 -1.77 1.84
C CYS A 1 -4.71 -0.72 1.72
N MET A 2 -4.47 0.27 0.88
CA MET A 2 -5.44 1.31 0.61
C MET A 2 -6.42 0.86 -0.46
N PHE A 3 -7.68 1.17 -0.24
CA PHE A 3 -8.77 1.01 -1.17
C PHE A 3 -9.78 2.15 -0.94
N GLY A 4 -10.58 2.45 -1.94
CA GLY A 4 -11.58 3.49 -1.85
C GLY A 4 -12.60 3.42 -2.98
N ASN A 5 -13.57 4.30 -2.94
CA ASN A 5 -14.55 4.48 -4.00
C ASN A 5 -14.58 5.94 -4.42
N ILE A 6 -14.65 6.17 -5.72
CA ILE A 6 -14.80 7.49 -6.33
C ILE A 6 -16.14 7.51 -7.05
N LYS A 7 -16.94 8.55 -6.80
CA LYS A 7 -18.16 8.81 -7.56
C LYS A 7 -17.86 9.86 -8.62
N ILE A 8 -18.25 9.56 -9.86
CA ILE A 8 -18.05 10.45 -11.00
C ILE A 8 -19.40 10.68 -11.66
N GLU A 9 -19.70 11.94 -11.96
CA GLU A 9 -20.79 12.33 -12.85
C GLU A 9 -20.22 12.61 -14.25
N ASP A 10 -20.48 11.73 -15.18
CA ASP A 10 -20.01 11.84 -16.57
C ASP A 10 -21.12 12.43 -17.45
N GLY A 11 -20.99 13.71 -17.75
CA GLY A 11 -21.87 14.44 -18.68
C GLY A 11 -21.45 14.33 -20.14
N THR A 12 -20.30 13.77 -20.44
CA THR A 12 -19.71 13.72 -21.79
C THR A 12 -19.70 12.32 -22.39
N GLY A 13 -20.00 11.28 -21.61
CA GLY A 13 -19.88 9.89 -22.02
C GLY A 13 -18.42 9.40 -22.07
N PHE A 14 -17.52 10.07 -21.33
CA PHE A 14 -16.07 9.77 -21.32
C PHE A 14 -15.78 8.33 -20.92
N VAL A 15 -16.45 7.83 -19.89
CA VAL A 15 -16.23 6.48 -19.35
C VAL A 15 -16.59 5.42 -20.40
N GLU A 16 -17.74 5.54 -21.06
CA GLU A 16 -18.17 4.63 -22.12
C GLU A 16 -17.31 4.76 -23.38
N ALA A 17 -17.00 6.00 -23.81
CA ALA A 17 -16.21 6.27 -25.00
C ALA A 17 -14.79 5.73 -24.93
N ASN A 18 -14.19 5.72 -23.74
CA ASN A 18 -12.85 5.20 -23.52
C ASN A 18 -12.81 3.72 -23.09
N GLY A 19 -13.96 3.06 -22.98
CA GLY A 19 -14.03 1.65 -22.63
C GLY A 19 -13.46 1.32 -21.25
N ILE A 20 -13.62 2.24 -20.28
CA ILE A 20 -13.13 2.03 -18.92
C ILE A 20 -14.07 1.03 -18.24
N VAL A 21 -13.58 -0.17 -17.98
CA VAL A 21 -14.41 -1.31 -17.52
C VAL A 21 -14.02 -1.88 -16.16
N GLY A 22 -13.02 -1.32 -15.50
CA GLY A 22 -12.53 -1.85 -14.21
C GLY A 22 -11.83 -3.21 -14.35
N SER A 23 -11.04 -3.36 -15.42
CA SER A 23 -10.34 -4.62 -15.71
C SER A 23 -9.13 -4.90 -14.82
N GLY A 24 -8.79 -3.97 -13.92
CA GLY A 24 -7.56 -4.01 -13.13
C GLY A 24 -6.30 -3.58 -13.91
N ARG A 25 -6.47 -3.00 -15.09
CA ARG A 25 -5.38 -2.44 -15.92
C ARG A 25 -5.38 -0.92 -15.91
N GLU A 26 -6.56 -0.32 -15.76
CA GLU A 26 -6.77 1.11 -15.71
C GLU A 26 -6.20 1.66 -14.39
N LYS A 27 -5.51 2.80 -14.48
CA LYS A 27 -4.89 3.46 -13.33
C LYS A 27 -5.55 4.81 -13.10
N VAL A 28 -5.71 5.15 -11.83
CA VAL A 28 -6.10 6.48 -11.37
C VAL A 28 -4.92 7.09 -10.66
N HIS A 29 -4.47 8.24 -11.16
CA HIS A 29 -3.49 9.06 -10.48
C HIS A 29 -4.21 10.04 -9.57
N PHE A 30 -3.92 9.95 -8.30
CA PHE A 30 -4.52 10.79 -7.26
C PHE A 30 -3.45 11.71 -6.70
N GLU A 31 -3.68 13.00 -6.84
CA GLU A 31 -2.81 14.03 -6.29
C GLU A 31 -3.62 14.93 -5.35
N VAL A 32 -3.17 15.06 -4.12
CA VAL A 32 -3.73 16.01 -3.15
C VAL A 32 -2.65 17.00 -2.79
N VAL A 33 -2.89 18.25 -3.18
CA VAL A 33 -2.02 19.37 -2.84
C VAL A 33 -2.64 20.10 -1.67
N THR A 34 -1.94 20.15 -0.52
CA THR A 34 -2.36 20.98 0.60
C THR A 34 -1.62 22.31 0.54
N GLU A 35 -2.36 23.38 0.27
CA GLU A 35 -1.82 24.73 0.45
C GLU A 35 -1.73 25.02 1.94
N ASN A 36 -0.53 25.09 2.47
CA ASN A 36 -0.30 25.44 3.86
C ASN A 36 -0.43 26.97 4.00
N THR A 37 -1.67 27.45 4.16
CA THR A 37 -1.95 28.84 4.52
C THR A 37 -1.72 29.03 6.03
N SER A 38 -0.49 28.81 6.50
CA SER A 38 -0.12 29.20 7.86
C SER A 38 0.07 30.73 7.91
N PRO A 39 -0.73 31.48 8.67
CA PRO A 39 -0.59 32.93 8.80
C PRO A 39 0.66 33.36 9.60
N LEU A 40 1.41 32.44 10.13
CA LEU A 40 2.67 32.65 10.84
C LEU A 40 3.82 32.20 9.91
N GLY A 41 4.36 33.14 9.15
CA GLY A 41 5.47 32.98 8.22
C GLY A 41 6.78 32.59 8.90
N ALA A 42 6.86 31.39 9.42
CA ALA A 42 8.10 30.80 9.89
C ALA A 42 8.10 29.28 9.69
N TYR A 43 9.16 28.83 9.04
CA TYR A 43 9.59 27.46 8.79
C TYR A 43 8.87 26.69 7.69
N GLY A 44 9.55 26.65 6.54
CA GLY A 44 9.52 25.59 5.54
C GLY A 44 8.12 25.07 5.22
N ALA A 45 7.43 25.70 4.26
CA ALA A 45 6.22 25.13 3.69
C ALA A 45 6.58 23.82 2.97
N ASP A 46 6.68 22.74 3.71
CA ASP A 46 6.53 21.40 3.12
C ASP A 46 5.09 21.30 2.66
N THR A 47 4.85 21.63 1.40
CA THR A 47 3.63 21.24 0.72
C THR A 47 3.60 19.73 0.76
N ALA A 48 2.80 19.16 1.65
CA ALA A 48 2.59 17.73 1.71
C ALA A 48 1.76 17.33 0.48
N ASN A 49 2.42 17.12 -0.64
CA ASN A 49 1.78 16.59 -1.82
C ASN A 49 1.61 15.08 -1.62
N LEU A 50 0.38 14.64 -1.51
CA LEU A 50 0.06 13.22 -1.56
C LEU A 50 -0.16 12.84 -3.04
N GLU A 51 0.79 12.13 -3.59
CA GLU A 51 0.68 11.56 -4.93
C GLU A 51 0.56 10.04 -4.82
N LYS A 52 -0.50 9.47 -5.41
CA LYS A 52 -0.73 8.03 -5.35
C LYS A 52 -1.39 7.49 -6.61
N ILE A 53 -0.89 6.34 -7.05
CA ILE A 53 -1.47 5.61 -8.17
C ILE A 53 -2.28 4.44 -7.63
N PHE A 54 -3.56 4.40 -8.01
CA PHE A 54 -4.46 3.29 -7.75
C PHE A 54 -4.80 2.56 -9.05
N THR A 55 -5.23 1.34 -8.92
CA THR A 55 -5.80 0.56 -10.03
C THR A 55 -7.31 0.52 -9.86
N ILE A 56 -8.05 0.63 -10.97
CA ILE A 56 -9.50 0.47 -10.97
C ILE A 56 -9.82 -1.02 -10.86
N ASP A 57 -10.50 -1.39 -9.80
CA ASP A 57 -10.90 -2.77 -9.51
C ASP A 57 -12.32 -3.07 -9.99
N SER A 58 -13.19 -2.10 -9.89
CA SER A 58 -14.60 -2.24 -10.27
C SER A 58 -15.19 -0.93 -10.75
N ILE A 59 -16.15 -1.03 -11.67
CA ILE A 59 -16.98 0.09 -12.10
C ILE A 59 -18.43 -0.38 -12.09
N SER A 60 -19.28 0.39 -11.43
CA SER A 60 -20.72 0.19 -11.48
C SER A 60 -21.41 1.47 -11.92
N THR A 61 -22.46 1.30 -12.71
CA THR A 61 -23.30 2.42 -13.14
C THR A 61 -24.32 2.70 -12.05
N GLY A 62 -24.28 3.91 -11.52
CA GLY A 62 -25.29 4.40 -10.59
C GLY A 62 -26.51 4.98 -11.31
N ARG A 63 -26.82 6.25 -11.04
CA ARG A 63 -27.96 6.94 -11.62
C ARG A 63 -27.69 7.34 -13.07
N LYS A 64 -28.63 7.04 -13.98
CA LYS A 64 -28.60 7.51 -15.36
C LYS A 64 -29.64 8.61 -15.57
N SER A 65 -29.19 9.76 -16.07
CA SER A 65 -30.00 10.92 -16.41
C SER A 65 -29.76 11.29 -17.89
N PRO A 66 -30.66 12.03 -18.56
CA PRO A 66 -30.39 12.52 -19.90
C PRO A 66 -29.19 13.45 -20.05
N LYS A 67 -28.71 14.02 -18.94
CA LYS A 67 -27.59 14.97 -18.92
C LYS A 67 -26.28 14.36 -18.42
N PHE A 68 -26.32 13.30 -17.65
CA PHE A 68 -25.13 12.65 -17.08
C PHE A 68 -25.41 11.21 -16.66
N THR A 69 -24.35 10.44 -16.56
CA THR A 69 -24.36 9.10 -15.97
C THR A 69 -23.44 9.12 -14.74
N GLU A 70 -23.94 8.66 -13.61
CA GLU A 70 -23.12 8.46 -12.40
C GLU A 70 -22.41 7.11 -12.47
N TYR A 71 -21.14 7.10 -12.10
CA TYR A 71 -20.36 5.89 -11.94
C TYR A 71 -19.77 5.83 -10.53
N ASP A 72 -19.87 4.65 -9.92
CA ASP A 72 -19.13 4.31 -8.72
C ASP A 72 -17.91 3.47 -9.14
N ILE A 73 -16.72 4.02 -8.93
CA ILE A 73 -15.45 3.42 -9.31
C ILE A 73 -14.73 2.95 -8.06
N GLY A 74 -14.56 1.64 -7.93
CA GLY A 74 -13.73 1.04 -6.90
C GLY A 74 -12.25 1.13 -7.27
N ILE A 75 -11.44 1.66 -6.39
CA ILE A 75 -10.00 1.78 -6.56
C ILE A 75 -9.26 1.02 -5.47
N VAL A 76 -8.17 0.37 -5.86
CA VAL A 76 -7.33 -0.41 -4.95
C VAL A 76 -5.86 -0.15 -5.22
N SER A 77 -5.03 -0.34 -4.20
CA SER A 77 -3.59 -0.34 -4.37
C SER A 77 -3.16 -1.44 -5.36
N PRO A 78 -2.24 -1.16 -6.31
CA PRO A 78 -1.72 -2.17 -7.25
C PRO A 78 -1.15 -3.41 -6.54
N TYR A 79 -0.57 -3.23 -5.36
CA TYR A 79 0.00 -4.30 -4.56
C TYR A 79 -1.05 -5.26 -3.98
N LEU A 80 -2.28 -4.80 -3.75
CA LEU A 80 -3.38 -5.66 -3.31
C LEU A 80 -3.77 -6.64 -4.43
N ILE A 81 -3.83 -6.16 -5.68
CA ILE A 81 -4.11 -7.02 -6.84
C ILE A 81 -3.02 -8.08 -6.98
N LYS A 82 -1.76 -7.66 -6.87
CA LYS A 82 -0.61 -8.57 -6.98
C LYS A 82 -0.61 -9.61 -5.85
N ASN A 83 -0.87 -9.17 -4.62
CA ASN A 83 -1.04 -10.06 -3.48
C ASN A 83 -2.11 -11.14 -3.74
N ASN A 84 -3.26 -10.74 -4.28
CA ASN A 84 -4.38 -11.66 -4.49
C ASN A 84 -4.11 -12.68 -5.61
N LYS A 85 -3.30 -12.31 -6.60
CA LYS A 85 -2.91 -13.18 -7.72
C LYS A 85 -1.72 -14.09 -7.41
N THR A 86 -0.98 -13.84 -6.34
CA THR A 86 0.27 -14.53 -6.03
C THR A 86 0.14 -15.40 -4.80
N LYS A 87 0.75 -16.59 -4.85
CA LYS A 87 0.86 -17.52 -3.73
C LYS A 87 2.32 -17.88 -3.51
N ILE A 88 2.73 -17.93 -2.26
CA ILE A 88 4.07 -18.33 -1.84
C ILE A 88 3.99 -19.73 -1.26
N SER A 89 4.74 -20.66 -1.86
CA SER A 89 4.97 -22.00 -1.33
C SER A 89 6.47 -22.24 -1.28
N ARG A 90 7.09 -21.91 -0.14
CA ARG A 90 8.54 -21.90 0.02
C ARG A 90 8.94 -22.15 1.48
N SER A 91 10.10 -22.77 1.66
CA SER A 91 10.80 -22.85 2.94
C SER A 91 11.94 -21.82 2.97
N PHE A 92 12.06 -21.10 4.07
CA PHE A 92 13.18 -20.25 4.41
C PHE A 92 13.99 -20.96 5.49
N LYS A 93 15.31 -20.99 5.32
CA LYS A 93 16.22 -21.74 6.20
C LYS A 93 16.61 -20.91 7.44
N MET A 94 17.19 -21.57 8.42
CA MET A 94 17.91 -20.86 9.49
C MET A 94 19.05 -20.03 8.89
N GLY A 95 19.30 -18.85 9.46
CA GLY A 95 20.26 -17.85 8.97
C GLY A 95 19.62 -16.62 8.35
N GLU A 96 18.31 -16.67 8.06
CA GLU A 96 17.54 -15.52 7.57
C GLU A 96 16.71 -14.92 8.72
N THR A 97 16.76 -13.61 8.89
CA THR A 97 15.91 -12.91 9.85
C THR A 97 14.49 -12.70 9.25
N ALA A 98 13.52 -12.36 10.08
CA ALA A 98 12.19 -12.05 9.58
C ALA A 98 12.20 -10.81 8.66
N SER A 99 13.12 -9.86 8.89
CA SER A 99 13.32 -8.71 7.99
C SER A 99 13.86 -9.15 6.62
N ASP A 100 14.84 -10.07 6.57
CA ASP A 100 15.39 -10.56 5.30
C ASP A 100 14.35 -11.30 4.48
N ILE A 101 13.51 -12.11 5.14
CA ILE A 101 12.41 -12.81 4.49
C ILE A 101 11.35 -11.83 3.98
N ALA A 102 11.04 -10.79 4.77
CA ALA A 102 10.07 -9.76 4.35
C ALA A 102 10.60 -8.97 3.15
N GLU A 103 11.87 -8.59 3.15
CA GLU A 103 12.53 -7.89 2.05
C GLU A 103 12.55 -8.76 0.78
N TYR A 104 12.88 -10.05 0.92
CA TYR A 104 12.78 -11.00 -0.20
C TYR A 104 11.38 -11.03 -0.81
N ILE A 105 10.33 -11.05 0.02
CA ILE A 105 8.93 -11.06 -0.46
C ILE A 105 8.59 -9.73 -1.14
N GLY A 106 9.03 -8.62 -0.57
CA GLY A 106 8.83 -7.30 -1.18
C GLY A 106 9.44 -7.21 -2.57
N ILE A 107 10.72 -7.51 -2.69
CA ILE A 107 11.47 -7.35 -3.93
C ILE A 107 11.13 -8.43 -4.96
N ASN A 108 11.18 -9.70 -4.57
CA ASN A 108 11.12 -10.80 -5.54
C ASN A 108 9.70 -11.32 -5.82
N VAL A 109 8.74 -11.04 -4.95
CA VAL A 109 7.36 -11.54 -5.10
C VAL A 109 6.38 -10.43 -5.41
N LEU A 110 6.48 -9.31 -4.69
CA LEU A 110 5.67 -8.12 -4.94
C LEU A 110 6.30 -7.19 -5.98
N GLU A 111 7.58 -7.47 -6.38
CA GLU A 111 8.34 -6.74 -7.40
C GLU A 111 8.43 -5.23 -7.11
N PHE A 112 8.71 -4.88 -5.86
CA PHE A 112 9.15 -3.54 -5.56
C PHE A 112 10.55 -3.36 -6.13
N GLU A 113 10.74 -2.35 -6.96
CA GLU A 113 12.05 -2.06 -7.53
C GLU A 113 12.98 -1.53 -6.45
N ASP A 114 14.16 -2.14 -6.34
CA ASP A 114 15.25 -1.58 -5.55
C ASP A 114 15.74 -0.29 -6.21
N GLY A 115 15.76 0.82 -5.45
CA GLY A 115 16.05 2.14 -6.01
C GLY A 115 14.88 2.85 -6.68
N ALA A 116 13.68 2.30 -6.63
CA ALA A 116 12.47 2.99 -7.05
C ALA A 116 12.30 4.35 -6.34
N PRO A 117 11.60 5.31 -6.96
CA PRO A 117 11.24 6.55 -6.31
C PRO A 117 10.65 6.31 -4.93
N HIS A 118 10.87 7.22 -3.98
CA HIS A 118 10.44 7.06 -2.59
C HIS A 118 8.98 6.65 -2.39
N TRP A 119 8.12 6.91 -3.36
CA TRP A 119 6.70 6.53 -3.35
C TRP A 119 6.42 5.06 -3.71
N ALA A 120 7.40 4.30 -4.20
CA ALA A 120 7.23 2.88 -4.58
C ALA A 120 8.18 1.95 -3.79
N ARG A 121 8.70 2.40 -2.65
CA ARG A 121 9.72 1.68 -1.89
C ARG A 121 9.12 0.71 -0.89
N PHE A 122 9.70 -0.49 -0.82
CA PHE A 122 9.47 -1.42 0.26
C PHE A 122 10.51 -1.20 1.35
N ASP A 123 10.09 -0.86 2.56
CA ASP A 123 10.96 -0.53 3.67
C ASP A 123 10.72 -1.48 4.85
N VAL A 124 11.79 -2.04 5.41
CA VAL A 124 11.72 -3.05 6.46
C VAL A 124 12.63 -2.68 7.62
N SER A 125 12.06 -2.59 8.81
CA SER A 125 12.85 -2.41 10.02
C SER A 125 13.56 -3.72 10.42
N PRO A 126 14.85 -3.69 10.83
CA PRO A 126 15.62 -4.88 11.15
C PRO A 126 15.03 -5.67 12.33
N THR A 127 15.01 -6.99 12.22
CA THR A 127 14.59 -7.91 13.28
C THR A 127 15.77 -8.66 13.90
N LEU A 128 15.62 -9.13 15.14
CA LEU A 128 16.71 -9.71 15.91
C LEU A 128 16.96 -11.19 15.58
N HIS A 129 15.90 -12.00 15.45
CA HIS A 129 16.05 -13.44 15.44
C HIS A 129 15.98 -14.03 14.03
N GLU A 130 16.91 -14.95 13.76
CA GLU A 130 16.84 -15.86 12.63
C GLU A 130 15.62 -16.77 12.74
N LYS A 131 14.98 -17.07 11.63
CA LYS A 131 13.78 -17.90 11.58
C LYS A 131 13.87 -18.92 10.45
N ALA A 132 13.54 -20.17 10.79
CA ALA A 132 13.22 -21.18 9.80
C ALA A 132 11.70 -21.27 9.70
N ILE A 133 11.14 -20.95 8.55
CA ILE A 133 9.70 -21.03 8.31
C ILE A 133 9.37 -21.75 7.01
N VAL A 134 8.27 -22.49 7.03
CA VAL A 134 7.68 -23.06 5.82
C VAL A 134 6.39 -22.31 5.54
N VAL A 135 6.30 -21.70 4.37
CA VAL A 135 5.11 -20.96 3.93
C VAL A 135 4.25 -21.89 3.08
N PRO A 136 3.06 -22.29 3.57
CA PRO A 136 2.22 -23.27 2.88
C PRO A 136 1.20 -22.58 1.97
N ASN A 137 1.61 -22.17 0.78
CA ASN A 137 0.72 -21.58 -0.23
C ASN A 137 -0.08 -20.35 0.24
N TRP A 138 0.56 -19.47 1.01
CA TRP A 138 -0.03 -18.21 1.50
C TRP A 138 0.12 -17.06 0.51
N ASN A 139 -0.77 -16.08 0.61
CA ASN A 139 -0.58 -14.81 -0.09
C ASN A 139 0.58 -14.02 0.55
N PRO A 140 1.30 -13.19 -0.22
CA PRO A 140 2.41 -12.38 0.30
C PRO A 140 2.08 -11.59 1.56
N PHE A 141 0.93 -10.92 1.61
CA PHE A 141 0.51 -10.14 2.77
C PHE A 141 0.20 -11.00 4.01
N GLN A 142 -0.25 -12.23 3.82
CA GLN A 142 -0.42 -13.16 4.94
C GLN A 142 0.93 -13.51 5.55
N VAL A 143 1.96 -13.74 4.72
CA VAL A 143 3.32 -14.01 5.19
C VAL A 143 3.89 -12.80 5.90
N LEU A 144 3.79 -11.60 5.32
CA LEU A 144 4.29 -10.36 5.92
C LEU A 144 3.61 -10.06 7.26
N ASN A 145 2.30 -10.24 7.37
CA ASN A 145 1.57 -10.10 8.63
C ASN A 145 2.00 -11.15 9.66
N PHE A 146 2.25 -12.39 9.23
CA PHE A 146 2.76 -13.43 10.12
C PHE A 146 4.16 -13.08 10.63
N LEU A 147 5.06 -12.64 9.76
CA LEU A 147 6.40 -12.19 10.13
C LEU A 147 6.33 -11.03 11.10
N ALA A 148 5.53 -10.00 10.82
CA ALA A 148 5.38 -8.85 11.69
C ALA A 148 4.93 -9.24 13.11
N LYS A 149 3.89 -10.06 13.22
CA LYS A 149 3.36 -10.52 14.51
C LYS A 149 4.32 -11.36 15.32
N ASN A 150 5.28 -12.03 14.68
CA ASN A 150 6.22 -12.94 15.32
C ASN A 150 7.65 -12.39 15.36
N SER A 151 7.85 -11.10 15.11
CA SER A 151 9.17 -10.47 15.08
C SER A 151 9.43 -9.69 16.35
N VAL A 152 10.71 -9.62 16.68
CA VAL A 152 11.24 -8.87 17.83
C VAL A 152 12.39 -8.01 17.33
N SER A 153 12.46 -6.76 17.78
CA SER A 153 13.56 -5.85 17.46
C SER A 153 14.83 -6.18 18.27
N LYS A 154 15.93 -5.60 17.86
CA LYS A 154 17.20 -5.69 18.61
C LYS A 154 17.08 -5.19 20.07
N ASN A 155 16.09 -4.34 20.34
CA ASN A 155 15.83 -3.79 21.68
C ASN A 155 14.82 -4.63 22.49
N GLY A 156 14.35 -5.77 21.95
CA GLY A 156 13.36 -6.63 22.59
C GLY A 156 11.90 -6.22 22.40
N GLU A 157 11.63 -5.22 21.58
CA GLU A 157 10.27 -4.75 21.29
C GLU A 157 9.60 -5.64 20.22
N SER A 158 8.35 -6.03 20.43
CA SER A 158 7.59 -6.93 19.55
C SER A 158 6.44 -6.22 18.81
N ASN A 159 6.57 -4.92 18.54
CA ASN A 159 5.51 -4.08 17.97
C ASN A 159 5.67 -3.85 16.47
N TYR A 160 5.97 -4.89 15.70
CA TYR A 160 6.01 -4.77 14.25
C TYR A 160 4.61 -4.73 13.65
N LEU A 161 4.41 -3.81 12.71
CA LEU A 161 3.21 -3.70 11.90
C LEU A 161 3.58 -3.75 10.42
N PHE A 162 2.78 -4.46 9.65
CA PHE A 162 2.82 -4.42 8.20
C PHE A 162 1.70 -3.51 7.72
N PHE A 163 2.05 -2.43 7.02
CA PHE A 163 1.08 -1.45 6.52
C PHE A 163 1.59 -0.74 5.26
N GLU A 164 0.68 -0.15 4.54
CA GLU A 164 0.95 0.75 3.43
C GLU A 164 0.82 2.20 3.93
N ASN A 165 1.88 2.99 3.74
CA ASN A 165 1.91 4.39 4.17
C ASN A 165 1.33 5.32 3.09
N ASN A 166 1.01 6.58 3.47
CA ASN A 166 0.55 7.62 2.57
C ASN A 166 1.56 7.96 1.47
N ASP A 167 2.85 7.82 1.75
CA ASP A 167 3.93 7.99 0.76
C ASP A 167 4.03 6.82 -0.23
N SER A 168 2.97 6.02 -0.36
CA SER A 168 2.91 4.80 -1.19
C SER A 168 3.97 3.75 -0.88
N LYS A 169 4.62 3.86 0.30
CA LYS A 169 5.53 2.83 0.79
C LYS A 169 4.74 1.69 1.42
N LEU A 170 5.02 0.49 0.98
CA LEU A 170 4.63 -0.70 1.69
C LEU A 170 5.79 -1.13 2.59
N GLY A 171 5.53 -1.46 3.84
CA GLY A 171 6.62 -1.83 4.71
C GLY A 171 6.19 -2.57 5.97
N MET A 172 7.17 -3.18 6.60
CA MET A 172 7.07 -3.79 7.91
C MET A 172 7.90 -2.98 8.89
N HIS A 173 7.25 -2.13 9.66
CA HIS A 173 7.91 -1.22 10.58
C HIS A 173 7.59 -1.54 12.03
N LEU A 174 8.55 -1.22 12.90
CA LEU A 174 8.29 -1.09 14.33
C LEU A 174 7.32 0.08 14.53
N SER A 175 6.22 -0.17 15.20
CA SER A 175 5.36 0.88 15.70
C SER A 175 6.07 1.58 16.87
N ASN A 176 6.87 2.60 16.57
CA ASN A 176 7.44 3.51 17.57
C ASN A 176 6.41 4.48 18.16
N ARG A 177 5.14 4.10 18.24
CA ARG A 177 4.24 4.79 19.14
C ARG A 177 4.66 4.42 20.57
N LYS A 178 5.67 5.10 21.09
CA LYS A 178 5.63 5.46 22.49
C LYS A 178 4.28 6.16 22.68
N PHE A 179 3.40 5.52 23.40
CA PHE A 179 2.34 6.22 24.07
C PHE A 179 3.06 7.10 25.13
N ASP A 180 3.55 8.24 24.72
CA ASP A 180 3.82 9.32 25.64
C ASP A 180 2.44 9.73 26.14
N GLY A 181 2.06 9.09 27.26
CA GLY A 181 0.83 9.36 27.98
C GLY A 181 0.92 10.73 28.63
N GLU A 182 0.80 11.76 27.84
CA GLU A 182 0.34 13.07 28.28
C GLU A 182 -1.13 13.20 27.83
N PHE A 183 -2.01 12.98 28.82
CA PHE A 183 -3.41 13.35 28.77
C PHE A 183 -3.55 14.84 29.08
#